data_9a5c45240d0440b8eda25c39499565a3
#
_entry.id   9a5c45240d0440b8eda25c39499565a3
#
_cell.length_a   1.000
_cell.length_b   1.000
_cell.length_c   1.000
_cell.angle_alpha   90.00
_cell.angle_beta   90.00
_cell.angle_gamma   90.00
#
_symmetry.space_group_name_H-M   'P 1'
#
loop_
_entity.id
_entity.type
_entity.pdbx_description
1 polymer ?
#
loop_
_entity_poly.entity_id
_entity_poly.type
_entity_poly.pdbx_seq_one_letter_code
_entity_poly.pdbx_strand_id
1 'polypeptide(L)'
;IIFLARRNILRLSRFWKAEMTAWPRLDANLILLGEIMLVTAILLMNSADTVLQQMGQEHYPSTGYLPVSGWLGPMLFSGWSADWLMWIERLGWWMHVLVVYGFIVYLSYSKHLHIFLAFPNTWFAKLRSRGEMSNMPVIMNELRSMLGLPSSGEAQTETDTNPEFGAKDIAGLSWKNILDAYTCTECGRCTAVCPANLTGKKLSPRKVMMDIRDRTEEVADKLHSGSEQYIRKDSRGEHVKLDISNFDDGLSLFDRITEEEINACTTCNACVEACPVLIDPLEPILQMRRYQILMESKGPAEWVPMFNALESSGSVWQVPEARSKWTEQLSEK
;
A
#
# COMPACT_ATOMS: atom_id res chain seq x y z
N ILE A 1 15.66 7.07 17.78
CA ILE A 1 15.30 8.24 18.63
C ILE A 1 14.70 9.36 17.77
N ILE A 2 15.38 9.85 16.73
CA ILE A 2 14.93 10.98 15.88
C ILE A 2 13.54 10.70 15.28
N PHE A 3 13.30 9.52 14.73
CA PHE A 3 12.01 9.18 14.13
C PHE A 3 10.88 9.08 15.18
N LEU A 4 11.20 8.58 16.37
CA LEU A 4 10.24 8.53 17.49
C LEU A 4 9.86 9.96 17.94
N ALA A 5 10.85 10.85 18.07
CA ALA A 5 10.61 12.25 18.38
C ALA A 5 9.77 12.98 17.33
N ARG A 6 10.04 12.75 16.02
CA ARG A 6 9.26 13.32 14.92
C ARG A 6 7.79 12.87 14.94
N ARG A 7 7.51 11.64 15.36
CA ARG A 7 6.14 11.12 15.45
C ARG A 7 5.39 11.62 16.67
N ASN A 8 6.02 11.62 17.84
CA ASN A 8 5.33 11.80 19.12
C ASN A 8 5.53 13.19 19.74
N ILE A 9 6.70 13.83 19.54
CA ILE A 9 7.02 15.17 20.08
C ILE A 9 6.66 16.24 19.06
N LEU A 10 7.26 16.18 17.85
CA LEU A 10 7.04 17.18 16.81
C LEU A 10 5.68 17.01 16.10
N ARG A 11 5.02 15.88 16.26
CA ARG A 11 3.67 15.58 15.77
C ARG A 11 3.44 16.01 14.34
N LEU A 12 4.30 15.57 13.41
CA LEU A 12 4.15 15.90 12.00
C LEU A 12 2.74 15.55 11.51
N SER A 13 2.05 16.50 10.88
CA SER A 13 0.63 16.41 10.49
C SER A 13 0.28 15.13 9.70
N ARG A 14 1.17 14.66 8.83
CA ARG A 14 0.96 13.43 8.05
C ARG A 14 0.84 12.15 8.89
N PHE A 15 1.36 12.14 10.13
CA PHE A 15 1.24 11.00 11.07
C PHE A 15 0.05 11.15 12.02
N TRP A 16 -0.71 12.25 11.92
CA TRP A 16 -1.81 12.59 12.81
C TRP A 16 -3.13 12.80 12.04
N LYS A 17 -3.24 12.24 10.83
CA LYS A 17 -4.48 12.19 10.06
C LYS A 17 -5.45 11.17 10.66
N ALA A 18 -6.73 11.27 10.30
CA ALA A 18 -7.81 10.45 10.87
C ALA A 18 -7.57 8.94 10.68
N GLU A 19 -7.04 8.52 9.53
CA GLU A 19 -6.73 7.12 9.22
C GLU A 19 -5.54 6.55 10.01
N MET A 20 -4.78 7.39 10.72
CA MET A 20 -3.63 6.99 11.54
C MET A 20 -3.98 6.84 13.04
N THR A 21 -5.22 6.57 13.36
CA THR A 21 -5.66 6.35 14.75
C THR A 21 -5.42 4.91 15.20
N ALA A 22 -5.26 4.71 16.52
CA ALA A 22 -5.10 3.41 17.16
C ALA A 22 -3.92 2.57 16.61
N TRP A 23 -4.21 1.43 15.97
CA TRP A 23 -3.21 0.43 15.58
C TRP A 23 -2.09 0.97 14.68
N PRO A 24 -2.34 1.70 13.58
CA PRO A 24 -1.26 2.21 12.71
C PRO A 24 -0.23 3.08 13.43
N ARG A 25 -0.63 3.79 14.49
CA ARG A 25 0.27 4.59 15.31
C ARG A 25 1.02 3.75 16.32
N LEU A 26 0.31 2.84 16.98
CA LEU A 26 0.91 1.93 17.96
C LEU A 26 1.97 1.04 17.32
N ASP A 27 1.65 0.41 16.20
CA ASP A 27 2.56 -0.44 15.43
C ASP A 27 3.87 0.30 15.08
N ALA A 28 3.78 1.52 14.55
CA ALA A 28 4.98 2.31 14.25
C ALA A 28 5.84 2.63 15.49
N ASN A 29 5.21 2.86 16.65
CA ASN A 29 5.94 3.10 17.88
C ASN A 29 6.58 1.84 18.44
N LEU A 30 5.89 0.69 18.35
CA LEU A 30 6.43 -0.61 18.75
C LEU A 30 7.66 -0.99 17.93
N ILE A 31 7.62 -0.79 16.60
CA ILE A 31 8.79 -0.98 15.72
C ILE A 31 9.97 -0.14 16.21
N LEU A 32 9.77 1.18 16.35
CA LEU A 32 10.83 2.10 16.74
C LEU A 32 11.39 1.83 18.14
N LEU A 33 10.54 1.43 19.08
CA LEU A 33 10.98 1.05 20.43
C LEU A 33 11.76 -0.26 20.41
N GLY A 34 11.33 -1.24 19.64
CA GLY A 34 12.05 -2.49 19.46
C GLY A 34 13.42 -2.28 18.80
N GLU A 35 13.53 -1.44 17.77
CA GLU A 35 14.81 -1.07 17.17
C GLU A 35 15.76 -0.37 18.17
N ILE A 36 15.23 0.53 18.99
CA ILE A 36 16.01 1.19 20.06
C ILE A 36 16.50 0.15 21.06
N MET A 37 15.65 -0.80 21.43
CA MET A 37 16.00 -1.88 22.36
C MET A 37 17.09 -2.79 21.78
N LEU A 38 16.98 -3.17 20.49
CA LEU A 38 17.98 -3.97 19.79
C LEU A 38 19.36 -3.28 19.77
N VAL A 39 19.39 -2.01 19.38
CA VAL A 39 20.65 -1.25 19.33
C VAL A 39 21.23 -1.05 20.72
N THR A 40 20.39 -0.76 21.71
CA THR A 40 20.82 -0.62 23.11
C THR A 40 21.41 -1.93 23.64
N ALA A 41 20.75 -3.06 23.37
CA ALA A 41 21.24 -4.37 23.80
C ALA A 41 22.63 -4.70 23.24
N ILE A 42 22.84 -4.49 21.93
CA ILE A 42 24.18 -4.66 21.30
C ILE A 42 25.22 -3.70 21.87
N LEU A 43 24.86 -2.44 22.08
CA LEU A 43 25.82 -1.46 22.62
C LEU A 43 26.21 -1.81 24.05
N LEU A 44 25.26 -2.20 24.90
CA LEU A 44 25.56 -2.63 26.28
C LEU A 44 26.42 -3.90 26.30
N MET A 45 26.06 -4.90 25.50
CA MET A 45 26.81 -6.14 25.36
C MET A 45 28.26 -5.85 24.96
N ASN A 46 28.47 -5.17 23.84
CA ASN A 46 29.82 -4.88 23.33
C ASN A 46 30.62 -3.95 24.25
N SER A 47 29.94 -3.03 24.96
CA SER A 47 30.59 -2.13 25.91
C SER A 47 31.09 -2.87 27.14
N ALA A 48 30.29 -3.80 27.69
CA ALA A 48 30.69 -4.65 28.79
C ALA A 48 31.84 -5.61 28.39
N ASP A 49 31.71 -6.23 27.22
CA ASP A 49 32.75 -7.10 26.63
C ASP A 49 34.09 -6.36 26.46
N THR A 50 34.08 -5.14 25.93
CA THR A 50 35.30 -4.32 25.76
C THR A 50 36.00 -4.08 27.10
N VAL A 51 35.26 -3.79 28.18
CA VAL A 51 35.86 -3.59 29.52
C VAL A 51 36.38 -4.88 30.11
N LEU A 52 35.67 -6.02 29.92
CA LEU A 52 36.16 -7.35 30.35
C LEU A 52 37.46 -7.74 29.62
N GLN A 53 37.59 -7.45 28.33
CA GLN A 53 38.82 -7.62 27.56
C GLN A 53 39.97 -6.78 28.15
N GLN A 54 39.71 -5.50 28.51
CA GLN A 54 40.68 -4.62 29.14
C GLN A 54 41.14 -5.12 30.54
N MET A 55 40.22 -5.78 31.28
CA MET A 55 40.52 -6.42 32.55
C MET A 55 41.32 -7.72 32.43
N GLY A 56 41.53 -8.21 31.20
CA GLY A 56 42.30 -9.45 30.95
C GLY A 56 41.56 -10.70 31.41
N GLN A 57 40.24 -10.74 31.37
CA GLN A 57 39.46 -11.93 31.76
C GLN A 57 39.70 -13.06 30.75
N GLU A 58 39.95 -14.30 31.28
CA GLU A 58 40.40 -15.45 30.49
C GLU A 58 39.47 -15.82 29.31
N HIS A 59 38.15 -15.59 29.45
CA HIS A 59 37.15 -15.94 28.43
C HIS A 59 36.84 -14.79 27.46
N TYR A 60 37.52 -13.63 27.57
CA TYR A 60 37.29 -12.44 26.78
C TYR A 60 38.55 -11.99 26.03
N PRO A 61 38.93 -12.72 24.95
CA PRO A 61 40.10 -12.34 24.15
C PRO A 61 39.81 -11.05 23.39
N SER A 62 40.88 -10.28 23.11
CA SER A 62 40.75 -9.05 22.32
C SER A 62 40.23 -9.37 20.91
N THR A 63 39.05 -8.84 20.57
CA THR A 63 38.39 -9.04 19.27
C THR A 63 38.60 -7.85 18.31
N GLY A 64 39.40 -6.86 18.70
CA GLY A 64 39.68 -5.66 17.91
C GLY A 64 38.97 -4.41 18.46
N TYR A 65 39.12 -3.31 17.73
CA TYR A 65 38.61 -2.01 18.15
C TYR A 65 37.18 -1.78 17.71
N LEU A 66 36.27 -1.56 18.66
CA LEU A 66 34.88 -1.19 18.43
C LEU A 66 34.72 0.33 18.66
N PRO A 67 34.53 1.15 17.62
CA PRO A 67 34.60 2.61 17.75
C PRO A 67 33.63 3.22 18.77
N VAL A 68 32.38 2.75 18.80
CA VAL A 68 31.35 3.25 19.70
C VAL A 68 31.45 2.59 21.07
N SER A 69 31.46 1.25 21.10
CA SER A 69 31.45 0.49 22.36
C SER A 69 32.78 0.61 23.10
N GLY A 70 33.90 0.76 22.39
CA GLY A 70 35.21 0.98 22.97
C GLY A 70 35.35 2.32 23.72
N TRP A 71 34.60 3.33 23.31
CA TRP A 71 34.48 4.60 24.04
C TRP A 71 33.39 4.54 25.13
N LEU A 72 32.25 3.93 24.82
CA LEU A 72 31.09 3.87 25.71
C LEU A 72 31.34 2.94 26.91
N GLY A 73 32.06 1.83 26.71
CA GLY A 73 32.37 0.84 27.76
C GLY A 73 33.07 1.47 28.95
N PRO A 74 34.27 2.06 28.80
CA PRO A 74 34.96 2.73 29.91
C PRO A 74 34.15 3.86 30.55
N MET A 75 33.35 4.58 29.77
CA MET A 75 32.51 5.68 30.26
C MET A 75 31.40 5.18 31.19
N LEU A 76 30.73 4.08 30.82
CA LEU A 76 29.58 3.56 31.57
C LEU A 76 29.98 2.60 32.69
N PHE A 77 31.04 1.82 32.48
CA PHE A 77 31.35 0.63 33.30
C PHE A 77 32.69 0.71 34.01
N SER A 78 33.37 1.88 34.02
CA SER A 78 34.60 2.05 34.76
C SER A 78 34.40 1.77 36.25
N GLY A 79 35.21 0.88 36.83
CA GLY A 79 35.15 0.51 38.23
C GLY A 79 34.10 -0.54 38.60
N TRP A 80 33.40 -1.10 37.62
CA TRP A 80 32.47 -2.21 37.87
C TRP A 80 33.25 -3.52 38.02
N SER A 81 32.72 -4.47 38.85
CA SER A 81 33.32 -5.80 38.99
C SER A 81 33.08 -6.65 37.72
N ALA A 82 34.00 -7.57 37.46
CA ALA A 82 33.89 -8.49 36.32
C ALA A 82 32.57 -9.28 36.31
N ASP A 83 32.10 -9.71 37.49
CA ASP A 83 30.85 -10.48 37.59
C ASP A 83 29.63 -9.68 37.09
N TRP A 84 29.51 -8.42 37.46
CA TRP A 84 28.42 -7.57 36.97
C TRP A 84 28.53 -7.29 35.47
N LEU A 85 29.74 -7.11 34.96
CA LEU A 85 29.95 -6.91 33.53
C LEU A 85 29.60 -8.16 32.72
N MET A 86 29.94 -9.35 33.21
CA MET A 86 29.52 -10.61 32.60
C MET A 86 27.99 -10.78 32.57
N TRP A 87 27.31 -10.36 33.64
CA TRP A 87 25.85 -10.36 33.65
C TRP A 87 25.25 -9.40 32.64
N ILE A 88 25.79 -8.17 32.51
CA ILE A 88 25.32 -7.18 31.54
C ILE A 88 25.58 -7.66 30.11
N GLU A 89 26.76 -8.21 29.83
CA GLU A 89 27.08 -8.78 28.53
C GLU A 89 26.09 -9.87 28.13
N ARG A 90 25.86 -10.86 29.00
CA ARG A 90 24.92 -11.95 28.76
C ARG A 90 23.46 -11.47 28.65
N LEU A 91 23.06 -10.56 29.50
CA LEU A 91 21.71 -9.96 29.43
C LEU A 91 21.53 -9.23 28.09
N GLY A 92 22.54 -8.45 27.67
CA GLY A 92 22.52 -7.76 26.38
C GLY A 92 22.41 -8.74 25.21
N TRP A 93 23.18 -9.82 25.25
CA TRP A 93 23.12 -10.88 24.24
C TRP A 93 21.74 -11.54 24.16
N TRP A 94 21.19 -12.00 25.29
CA TRP A 94 19.88 -12.63 25.34
C TRP A 94 18.77 -11.68 24.92
N MET A 95 18.81 -10.43 25.41
CA MET A 95 17.83 -9.41 25.03
C MET A 95 17.86 -9.15 23.51
N HIS A 96 19.04 -9.04 22.92
CA HIS A 96 19.18 -8.86 21.47
C HIS A 96 18.56 -10.04 20.71
N VAL A 97 18.93 -11.27 21.04
CA VAL A 97 18.45 -12.48 20.35
C VAL A 97 16.93 -12.64 20.49
N LEU A 98 16.39 -12.46 21.70
CA LEU A 98 14.96 -12.61 21.94
C LEU A 98 14.14 -11.52 21.21
N VAL A 99 14.65 -10.29 21.17
CA VAL A 99 13.99 -9.21 20.44
C VAL A 99 14.05 -9.46 18.93
N VAL A 100 15.16 -9.96 18.38
CA VAL A 100 15.25 -10.36 16.97
C VAL A 100 14.20 -11.42 16.63
N TYR A 101 14.09 -12.49 17.41
CA TYR A 101 13.07 -13.50 17.19
C TYR A 101 11.65 -12.95 17.33
N GLY A 102 11.42 -12.10 18.35
CA GLY A 102 10.16 -11.39 18.49
C GLY A 102 9.81 -10.54 17.27
N PHE A 103 10.80 -9.84 16.70
CA PHE A 103 10.62 -9.08 15.47
C PHE A 103 10.29 -9.95 14.26
N ILE A 104 10.94 -11.10 14.08
CA ILE A 104 10.65 -12.01 12.95
C ILE A 104 9.18 -12.45 12.99
N VAL A 105 8.67 -12.81 14.17
CA VAL A 105 7.26 -13.18 14.33
C VAL A 105 6.34 -11.97 14.13
N TYR A 106 6.67 -10.84 14.74
CA TYR A 106 5.87 -9.61 14.70
C TYR A 106 5.78 -9.02 13.30
N LEU A 107 6.81 -9.16 12.49
CA LEU A 107 6.92 -8.62 11.14
C LEU A 107 5.77 -9.06 10.24
N SER A 108 5.30 -10.31 10.38
CA SER A 108 4.19 -10.83 9.58
C SER A 108 2.86 -10.11 9.82
N TYR A 109 2.69 -9.47 10.98
CA TYR A 109 1.47 -8.76 11.39
C TYR A 109 1.62 -7.23 11.38
N SER A 110 2.79 -6.74 11.00
CA SER A 110 3.17 -5.33 11.09
C SER A 110 3.41 -4.75 9.70
N LYS A 111 3.18 -3.44 9.56
CA LYS A 111 3.66 -2.69 8.38
C LYS A 111 5.16 -2.83 8.13
N HIS A 112 5.93 -3.32 9.10
CA HIS A 112 7.37 -3.57 8.95
C HIS A 112 7.69 -4.67 7.91
N LEU A 113 6.70 -5.47 7.52
CA LEU A 113 6.78 -6.41 6.40
C LEU A 113 7.23 -5.73 5.08
N HIS A 114 7.01 -4.42 4.96
CA HIS A 114 7.48 -3.64 3.80
C HIS A 114 8.98 -3.78 3.50
N ILE A 115 9.82 -4.07 4.50
CA ILE A 115 11.27 -4.27 4.30
C ILE A 115 11.53 -5.37 3.28
N PHE A 116 10.76 -6.47 3.35
CA PHE A 116 10.88 -7.57 2.39
C PHE A 116 10.09 -7.29 1.11
N LEU A 117 8.89 -6.73 1.24
CA LEU A 117 8.00 -6.54 0.10
C LEU A 117 8.39 -5.34 -0.78
N ALA A 118 9.13 -4.37 -0.27
CA ALA A 118 9.59 -3.23 -1.07
C ALA A 118 10.48 -3.67 -2.25
N PHE A 119 11.29 -4.70 -2.07
CA PHE A 119 12.15 -5.21 -3.14
C PHE A 119 11.33 -5.80 -4.31
N PRO A 120 10.48 -6.82 -4.13
CA PRO A 120 9.65 -7.30 -5.23
C PRO A 120 8.69 -6.22 -5.74
N ASN A 121 8.17 -5.36 -4.88
CA ASN A 121 7.27 -4.29 -5.31
C ASN A 121 7.93 -3.29 -6.26
N THR A 122 9.16 -2.89 -5.99
CA THR A 122 9.94 -2.01 -6.87
C THR A 122 10.39 -2.73 -8.14
N TRP A 123 10.68 -4.03 -8.06
CA TRP A 123 11.02 -4.85 -9.22
C TRP A 123 9.87 -4.94 -10.23
N PHE A 124 8.66 -5.13 -9.75
CA PHE A 124 7.44 -5.20 -10.56
C PHE A 124 6.74 -3.85 -10.74
N ALA A 125 7.42 -2.75 -10.46
CA ALA A 125 6.84 -1.42 -10.64
C ALA A 125 6.51 -1.16 -12.10
N LYS A 126 5.42 -0.43 -12.34
CA LYS A 126 5.03 0.00 -13.69
C LYS A 126 6.02 1.05 -14.20
N LEU A 127 6.65 0.78 -15.34
CA LEU A 127 7.59 1.69 -16.01
C LEU A 127 6.91 2.51 -17.10
N ARG A 128 5.60 2.75 -16.96
CA ARG A 128 4.83 3.56 -17.92
C ARG A 128 5.13 5.05 -17.76
N SER A 129 4.84 5.80 -18.82
CA SER A 129 4.90 7.27 -18.77
C SER A 129 3.95 7.82 -17.73
N ARG A 130 4.31 8.94 -17.10
CA ARG A 130 3.43 9.63 -16.16
C ARG A 130 2.16 10.07 -16.86
N GLY A 131 1.01 9.84 -16.21
CA GLY A 131 -0.30 10.15 -16.78
C GLY A 131 -0.87 9.08 -17.72
N GLU A 132 -0.10 8.03 -18.03
CA GLU A 132 -0.61 6.89 -18.77
C GLU A 132 -1.44 6.01 -17.83
N MET A 133 -2.74 5.94 -18.12
CA MET A 133 -3.68 5.09 -17.39
C MET A 133 -3.74 3.70 -18.03
N SER A 134 -4.03 2.67 -17.23
CA SER A 134 -4.26 1.32 -17.72
C SER A 134 -5.44 1.27 -18.69
N ASN A 135 -5.25 0.58 -19.81
CA ASN A 135 -6.31 0.36 -20.77
C ASN A 135 -7.26 -0.77 -20.30
N MET A 136 -8.40 -0.90 -20.97
CA MET A 136 -9.35 -2.01 -20.82
C MET A 136 -9.37 -2.80 -22.13
N PRO A 137 -8.61 -3.90 -22.24
CA PRO A 137 -8.43 -4.63 -23.51
C PRO A 137 -9.75 -5.13 -24.09
N VAL A 138 -10.68 -5.58 -23.24
CA VAL A 138 -11.99 -6.07 -23.68
C VAL A 138 -12.76 -4.98 -24.45
N ILE A 139 -12.92 -3.81 -23.83
CA ILE A 139 -13.62 -2.67 -24.45
C ILE A 139 -12.87 -2.19 -25.72
N MET A 140 -11.55 -2.15 -25.67
CA MET A 140 -10.74 -1.76 -26.83
C MET A 140 -10.93 -2.72 -28.01
N ASN A 141 -10.97 -4.02 -27.77
CA ASN A 141 -11.17 -5.01 -28.83
C ASN A 141 -12.59 -4.96 -29.39
N GLU A 142 -13.59 -4.72 -28.55
CA GLU A 142 -14.98 -4.53 -29.01
C GLU A 142 -15.11 -3.30 -29.89
N LEU A 143 -14.57 -2.15 -29.49
CA LEU A 143 -14.54 -0.93 -30.29
C LEU A 143 -13.80 -1.14 -31.62
N ARG A 144 -12.66 -1.84 -31.62
CA ARG A 144 -11.93 -2.18 -32.85
C ARG A 144 -12.77 -3.03 -33.78
N SER A 145 -13.48 -4.03 -33.25
CA SER A 145 -14.39 -4.87 -34.01
C SER A 145 -15.50 -4.04 -34.67
N MET A 146 -16.12 -3.11 -33.91
CA MET A 146 -17.15 -2.21 -34.43
C MET A 146 -16.61 -1.28 -35.54
N LEU A 147 -15.35 -0.89 -35.46
CA LEU A 147 -14.68 -0.04 -36.44
C LEU A 147 -14.05 -0.82 -37.61
N GLY A 148 -14.19 -2.16 -37.65
CA GLY A 148 -13.58 -3.00 -38.65
C GLY A 148 -12.04 -3.08 -38.59
N LEU A 149 -11.46 -2.76 -37.43
CA LEU A 149 -10.01 -2.78 -37.19
C LEU A 149 -9.60 -4.16 -36.63
N PRO A 150 -8.35 -4.63 -36.90
CA PRO A 150 -7.87 -5.88 -36.35
C PRO A 150 -7.78 -5.81 -34.81
N SER A 151 -8.03 -6.95 -34.16
CA SER A 151 -7.87 -7.09 -32.71
C SER A 151 -6.46 -6.70 -32.26
N SER A 152 -6.31 -6.18 -31.05
CA SER A 152 -5.03 -5.71 -30.51
C SER A 152 -4.05 -6.83 -30.14
N GLY A 153 -4.43 -8.13 -30.32
CA GLY A 153 -3.56 -9.28 -30.00
C GLY A 153 -3.36 -9.52 -28.49
N GLU A 154 -3.87 -8.68 -27.62
CA GLU A 154 -3.93 -8.97 -26.20
C GLU A 154 -5.01 -10.04 -25.96
N ALA A 155 -4.58 -11.22 -25.50
CA ALA A 155 -5.43 -12.37 -25.31
C ALA A 155 -6.65 -12.06 -24.44
N GLN A 156 -7.84 -12.22 -25.00
CA GLN A 156 -9.02 -12.43 -24.18
C GLN A 156 -8.84 -13.81 -23.52
N THR A 157 -8.82 -13.86 -22.22
CA THR A 157 -9.05 -15.12 -21.52
C THR A 157 -10.50 -15.50 -21.83
N GLU A 158 -10.67 -16.55 -22.63
CA GLU A 158 -11.96 -17.02 -23.16
C GLU A 158 -12.96 -17.51 -22.10
N THR A 159 -12.75 -17.21 -20.83
CA THR A 159 -13.46 -17.83 -19.70
C THR A 159 -14.58 -16.98 -19.08
N ASP A 160 -14.74 -15.70 -19.45
CA ASP A 160 -15.79 -14.90 -18.84
C ASP A 160 -16.95 -14.60 -19.79
N THR A 161 -18.01 -15.36 -19.63
CA THR A 161 -19.34 -15.10 -20.26
C THR A 161 -19.99 -13.81 -19.75
N ASN A 162 -19.46 -13.18 -18.71
CA ASN A 162 -19.95 -11.91 -18.15
C ASN A 162 -18.79 -11.11 -17.54
N PRO A 163 -17.99 -10.37 -18.35
CA PRO A 163 -16.83 -9.65 -17.86
C PRO A 163 -17.25 -8.54 -16.89
N GLU A 164 -16.78 -8.61 -15.64
CA GLU A 164 -16.89 -7.49 -14.72
C GLU A 164 -15.85 -6.43 -15.09
N PHE A 165 -16.31 -5.21 -15.34
CA PHE A 165 -15.43 -4.08 -15.66
C PHE A 165 -15.03 -3.33 -14.38
N GLY A 166 -13.72 -3.28 -14.13
CA GLY A 166 -13.19 -2.64 -12.93
C GLY A 166 -13.18 -3.55 -11.71
N ALA A 167 -13.19 -2.98 -10.52
CA ALA A 167 -13.12 -3.72 -9.27
C ALA A 167 -14.15 -3.23 -8.24
N LYS A 168 -15.03 -4.12 -7.82
CA LYS A 168 -15.93 -3.92 -6.69
C LYS A 168 -15.25 -4.22 -5.36
N ASP A 169 -14.47 -5.28 -5.35
CA ASP A 169 -13.76 -5.79 -4.19
C ASP A 169 -12.37 -6.29 -4.59
N ILE A 170 -11.63 -6.85 -3.67
CA ILE A 170 -10.25 -7.32 -3.87
C ILE A 170 -10.11 -8.34 -5.00
N ALA A 171 -11.12 -9.15 -5.27
CA ALA A 171 -11.12 -10.12 -6.36
C ALA A 171 -10.95 -9.48 -7.75
N GLY A 172 -11.44 -8.25 -7.93
CA GLY A 172 -11.29 -7.48 -9.17
C GLY A 172 -9.97 -6.71 -9.27
N LEU A 173 -9.16 -6.69 -8.22
CA LEU A 173 -7.86 -6.04 -8.21
C LEU A 173 -6.76 -6.99 -8.69
N SER A 174 -5.74 -6.43 -9.33
CA SER A 174 -4.57 -7.21 -9.72
C SER A 174 -3.73 -7.63 -8.51
N TRP A 175 -2.99 -8.75 -8.64
CA TRP A 175 -2.02 -9.15 -7.60
C TRP A 175 -1.02 -8.04 -7.25
N LYS A 176 -0.69 -7.17 -8.22
CA LYS A 176 0.20 -6.03 -8.01
C LYS A 176 -0.43 -4.97 -7.10
N ASN A 177 -1.74 -4.72 -7.22
CA ASN A 177 -2.43 -3.79 -6.31
C ASN A 177 -2.45 -4.32 -4.88
N ILE A 178 -2.61 -5.63 -4.70
CA ILE A 178 -2.52 -6.29 -3.38
C ILE A 178 -1.10 -6.19 -2.83
N LEU A 179 -0.07 -6.49 -3.65
CA LEU A 179 1.33 -6.34 -3.25
C LEU A 179 1.65 -4.88 -2.86
N ASP A 180 1.15 -3.90 -3.60
CA ASP A 180 1.25 -2.47 -3.29
C ASP A 180 0.67 -2.15 -1.90
N ALA A 181 -0.51 -2.69 -1.59
CA ALA A 181 -1.18 -2.48 -0.32
C ALA A 181 -0.37 -3.02 0.87
N TYR A 182 0.16 -4.24 0.76
CA TYR A 182 1.02 -4.84 1.79
C TYR A 182 2.40 -4.19 1.90
N THR A 183 2.90 -3.61 0.82
CA THR A 183 4.17 -2.87 0.81
C THR A 183 4.04 -1.48 1.44
N CYS A 184 2.83 -0.97 1.64
CA CYS A 184 2.59 0.37 2.12
C CYS A 184 3.14 0.59 3.54
N THR A 185 4.12 1.50 3.66
CA THR A 185 4.74 1.88 4.94
C THR A 185 3.88 2.84 5.78
N GLU A 186 2.72 3.26 5.26
CA GLU A 186 1.85 4.27 5.86
C GLU A 186 2.56 5.62 6.14
N CYS A 187 3.59 5.93 5.40
CA CYS A 187 4.40 7.15 5.63
C CYS A 187 3.67 8.46 5.30
N GLY A 188 2.56 8.40 4.55
CA GLY A 188 1.68 9.52 4.26
C GLY A 188 2.22 10.57 3.27
N ARG A 189 3.31 10.29 2.54
CA ARG A 189 3.84 11.20 1.51
C ARG A 189 2.82 11.40 0.40
N CYS A 190 2.19 10.33 -0.09
CA CYS A 190 1.16 10.37 -1.12
C CYS A 190 -0.04 11.25 -0.74
N THR A 191 -0.49 11.17 0.52
CA THR A 191 -1.58 12.02 1.03
C THR A 191 -1.14 13.48 1.18
N ALA A 192 0.11 13.73 1.58
CA ALA A 192 0.63 15.08 1.77
C ALA A 192 0.81 15.87 0.46
N VAL A 193 0.93 15.20 -0.68
CA VAL A 193 1.04 15.83 -2.01
C VAL A 193 -0.25 15.76 -2.82
N CYS A 194 -1.28 15.08 -2.32
CA CYS A 194 -2.54 14.90 -3.03
C CYS A 194 -3.29 16.24 -3.12
N PRO A 195 -3.57 16.77 -4.33
CA PRO A 195 -4.30 18.04 -4.49
C PRO A 195 -5.68 18.00 -3.84
N ALA A 196 -6.40 16.90 -3.98
CA ALA A 196 -7.72 16.73 -3.37
C ALA A 196 -7.63 16.80 -1.83
N ASN A 197 -6.65 16.14 -1.21
CA ASN A 197 -6.48 16.21 0.25
C ASN A 197 -6.04 17.60 0.72
N LEU A 198 -5.17 18.28 -0.05
CA LEU A 198 -4.70 19.63 0.25
C LEU A 198 -5.83 20.67 0.19
N THR A 199 -6.82 20.47 -0.67
CA THR A 199 -8.00 21.32 -0.79
C THR A 199 -9.12 20.96 0.20
N GLY A 200 -8.88 20.02 1.13
CA GLY A 200 -9.83 19.66 2.19
C GLY A 200 -10.83 18.57 1.83
N LYS A 201 -10.71 17.93 0.64
CA LYS A 201 -11.52 16.76 0.29
C LYS A 201 -11.07 15.51 1.07
N LYS A 202 -11.97 14.55 1.23
CA LYS A 202 -11.73 13.37 2.08
C LYS A 202 -10.70 12.39 1.52
N LEU A 203 -10.37 12.45 0.24
CA LEU A 203 -9.45 11.51 -0.38
C LEU A 203 -8.08 11.50 0.30
N SER A 204 -7.68 10.33 0.77
CA SER A 204 -6.33 10.02 1.22
C SER A 204 -5.82 8.79 0.46
N PRO A 205 -4.87 8.94 -0.49
CA PRO A 205 -4.31 7.79 -1.22
C PRO A 205 -3.70 6.74 -0.30
N ARG A 206 -3.15 7.14 0.85
CA ARG A 206 -2.66 6.22 1.89
C ARG A 206 -3.80 5.37 2.46
N LYS A 207 -4.93 6.01 2.83
CA LYS A 207 -6.11 5.32 3.36
C LYS A 207 -6.61 4.26 2.38
N VAL A 208 -6.68 4.59 1.09
CA VAL A 208 -7.10 3.64 0.05
C VAL A 208 -6.23 2.37 0.09
N MET A 209 -4.90 2.51 0.18
CA MET A 209 -4.01 1.35 0.25
C MET A 209 -4.16 0.57 1.57
N MET A 210 -4.40 1.26 2.68
CA MET A 210 -4.66 0.62 3.98
C MET A 210 -5.97 -0.16 3.95
N ASP A 211 -7.04 0.43 3.42
CA ASP A 211 -8.35 -0.21 3.31
C ASP A 211 -8.33 -1.46 2.41
N ILE A 212 -7.55 -1.42 1.32
CA ILE A 212 -7.34 -2.59 0.45
C ILE A 212 -6.63 -3.71 1.22
N ARG A 213 -5.56 -3.40 1.97
CA ARG A 213 -4.86 -4.38 2.80
C ARG A 213 -5.80 -4.99 3.84
N ASP A 214 -6.46 -4.13 4.61
CA ASP A 214 -7.34 -4.57 5.70
C ASP A 214 -8.52 -5.41 5.17
N ARG A 215 -9.05 -5.05 3.98
CA ARG A 215 -10.07 -5.87 3.31
C ARG A 215 -9.52 -7.20 2.81
N THR A 216 -8.29 -7.21 2.30
CA THR A 216 -7.62 -8.45 1.85
C THR A 216 -7.42 -9.42 3.01
N GLU A 217 -6.98 -8.93 4.18
CA GLU A 217 -6.82 -9.74 5.39
C GLU A 217 -8.16 -10.32 5.86
N GLU A 218 -9.22 -9.50 5.90
CA GLU A 218 -10.56 -9.94 6.27
C GLU A 218 -11.09 -11.04 5.35
N VAL A 219 -10.94 -10.88 4.04
CA VAL A 219 -11.37 -11.89 3.06
C VAL A 219 -10.52 -13.15 3.16
N ALA A 220 -9.20 -13.02 3.35
CA ALA A 220 -8.30 -14.15 3.51
C ALA A 220 -8.67 -15.01 4.74
N ASP A 221 -8.99 -14.38 5.87
CA ASP A 221 -9.42 -15.08 7.09
C ASP A 221 -10.75 -15.84 6.85
N LYS A 222 -11.69 -15.22 6.16
CA LYS A 222 -12.98 -15.85 5.82
C LYS A 222 -12.80 -17.00 4.83
N LEU A 223 -11.93 -16.84 3.82
CA LEU A 223 -11.57 -17.90 2.88
C LEU A 223 -10.90 -19.08 3.60
N HIS A 224 -9.99 -18.78 4.53
CA HIS A 224 -9.31 -19.82 5.33
C HIS A 224 -10.28 -20.60 6.22
N SER A 225 -11.34 -19.95 6.70
CA SER A 225 -12.38 -20.63 7.48
C SER A 225 -13.13 -21.71 6.70
N GLY A 226 -13.14 -21.62 5.37
CA GLY A 226 -13.79 -22.57 4.46
C GLY A 226 -15.30 -22.64 4.62
N SER A 227 -15.93 -21.64 5.25
CA SER A 227 -17.35 -21.67 5.54
C SER A 227 -18.20 -21.45 4.28
N GLU A 228 -19.10 -22.39 3.99
CA GLU A 228 -20.00 -22.35 2.83
C GLU A 228 -20.95 -21.13 2.83
N GLN A 229 -21.13 -20.48 3.97
CA GLN A 229 -21.94 -19.26 4.07
C GLN A 229 -21.43 -18.11 3.20
N TYR A 230 -20.11 -18.08 2.89
CA TYR A 230 -19.46 -17.07 2.08
C TYR A 230 -19.42 -17.41 0.58
N ILE A 231 -20.01 -18.53 0.18
CA ILE A 231 -20.15 -18.86 -1.25
C ILE A 231 -21.32 -18.05 -1.82
N ARG A 232 -21.05 -17.37 -2.94
CA ARG A 232 -22.03 -16.60 -3.69
C ARG A 232 -23.26 -17.47 -4.02
N LYS A 233 -24.48 -16.92 -3.89
CA LYS A 233 -25.74 -17.71 -4.01
C LYS A 233 -25.93 -18.35 -5.38
N ASP A 234 -25.50 -17.70 -6.45
CA ASP A 234 -25.56 -18.19 -7.82
C ASP A 234 -24.54 -19.29 -8.12
N SER A 235 -23.49 -19.37 -7.31
CA SER A 235 -22.42 -20.38 -7.43
C SER A 235 -22.59 -21.56 -6.50
N ARG A 236 -23.68 -21.60 -5.70
CA ARG A 236 -23.93 -22.72 -4.77
C ARG A 236 -24.38 -23.94 -5.50
N GLY A 237 -23.59 -25.02 -5.44
CA GLY A 237 -23.90 -26.35 -5.98
C GLY A 237 -23.26 -27.44 -5.12
N GLU A 238 -23.63 -28.70 -5.37
CA GLU A 238 -22.99 -29.83 -4.70
C GLU A 238 -21.46 -29.82 -4.98
N HIS A 239 -20.65 -29.78 -3.92
CA HIS A 239 -19.18 -29.84 -3.96
C HIS A 239 -18.46 -28.57 -4.46
N VAL A 240 -19.07 -27.41 -4.47
CA VAL A 240 -18.36 -26.16 -4.77
C VAL A 240 -17.51 -25.75 -3.57
N LYS A 241 -16.20 -25.74 -3.77
CA LYS A 241 -15.25 -25.25 -2.74
C LYS A 241 -15.23 -23.74 -2.74
N LEU A 242 -15.17 -23.14 -1.54
CA LEU A 242 -15.00 -21.71 -1.39
C LEU A 242 -13.66 -21.26 -1.97
N ASP A 243 -13.70 -20.31 -2.88
CA ASP A 243 -12.56 -19.68 -3.53
C ASP A 243 -12.84 -18.18 -3.72
N ILE A 244 -11.81 -17.40 -4.02
CA ILE A 244 -11.92 -15.95 -4.22
C ILE A 244 -12.88 -15.57 -5.34
N SER A 245 -13.00 -16.41 -6.37
CA SER A 245 -13.90 -16.20 -7.51
C SER A 245 -15.38 -16.32 -7.17
N ASN A 246 -15.73 -17.11 -6.13
CA ASN A 246 -17.10 -17.35 -5.70
C ASN A 246 -17.39 -16.78 -4.30
N PHE A 247 -16.46 -16.01 -3.75
CA PHE A 247 -16.57 -15.41 -2.42
C PHE A 247 -17.58 -14.25 -2.43
N ASP A 248 -18.47 -14.23 -1.43
CA ASP A 248 -19.40 -13.14 -1.18
C ASP A 248 -19.77 -13.11 0.31
N ASP A 249 -19.35 -12.10 1.02
CA ASP A 249 -19.72 -11.85 2.41
C ASP A 249 -20.70 -10.68 2.57
N GLY A 250 -21.20 -10.14 1.45
CA GLY A 250 -22.09 -8.99 1.41
C GLY A 250 -21.40 -7.65 1.60
N LEU A 251 -20.08 -7.62 1.74
CA LEU A 251 -19.27 -6.40 1.88
C LEU A 251 -18.37 -6.20 0.64
N SER A 252 -17.87 -4.98 0.47
CA SER A 252 -17.02 -4.61 -0.63
C SER A 252 -16.03 -3.51 -0.23
N LEU A 253 -15.14 -3.12 -1.12
CA LEU A 253 -14.27 -1.97 -0.91
C LEU A 253 -15.06 -0.66 -0.77
N PHE A 254 -16.25 -0.55 -1.36
CA PHE A 254 -17.11 0.64 -1.24
C PHE A 254 -17.69 0.86 0.16
N ASP A 255 -17.69 -0.15 1.02
CA ASP A 255 -18.06 -0.01 2.43
C ASP A 255 -16.97 0.68 3.27
N ARG A 256 -15.73 0.72 2.75
CA ARG A 256 -14.55 1.35 3.38
C ARG A 256 -14.11 2.63 2.69
N ILE A 257 -14.18 2.66 1.36
CA ILE A 257 -13.76 3.77 0.51
C ILE A 257 -15.02 4.38 -0.11
N THR A 258 -15.36 5.59 0.30
CA THR A 258 -16.60 6.26 -0.12
C THR A 258 -16.53 6.74 -1.57
N GLU A 259 -17.68 6.89 -2.20
CA GLU A 259 -17.81 7.48 -3.54
C GLU A 259 -17.19 8.88 -3.60
N GLU A 260 -17.37 9.69 -2.55
CA GLU A 260 -16.76 11.02 -2.45
C GLU A 260 -15.22 10.95 -2.52
N GLU A 261 -14.60 9.96 -1.84
CA GLU A 261 -13.14 9.77 -1.88
C GLU A 261 -12.69 9.38 -3.29
N ILE A 262 -13.37 8.44 -3.93
CA ILE A 262 -13.04 7.95 -5.28
C ILE A 262 -13.16 9.08 -6.31
N ASN A 263 -14.27 9.84 -6.28
CA ASN A 263 -14.55 10.89 -7.23
C ASN A 263 -13.70 12.16 -7.02
N ALA A 264 -13.15 12.36 -5.82
CA ALA A 264 -12.23 13.45 -5.54
C ALA A 264 -10.88 13.32 -6.24
N CYS A 265 -10.50 12.13 -6.73
CA CYS A 265 -9.22 11.92 -7.39
C CYS A 265 -9.18 12.60 -8.76
N THR A 266 -8.19 13.44 -9.02
CA THR A 266 -7.96 14.15 -10.29
C THR A 266 -7.03 13.41 -11.25
N THR A 267 -6.65 12.16 -10.93
CA THR A 267 -5.74 11.32 -11.74
C THR A 267 -4.37 11.94 -12.05
N CYS A 268 -3.90 12.85 -11.21
CA CYS A 268 -2.68 13.63 -11.44
C CYS A 268 -1.36 12.89 -11.23
N ASN A 269 -1.38 11.63 -10.75
CA ASN A 269 -0.21 10.80 -10.43
C ASN A 269 0.74 11.33 -9.32
N ALA A 270 0.44 12.44 -8.65
CA ALA A 270 1.30 12.99 -7.61
C ALA A 270 1.57 11.99 -6.45
N CYS A 271 0.58 11.15 -6.12
CA CYS A 271 0.70 10.11 -5.10
C CYS A 271 1.67 8.99 -5.50
N VAL A 272 1.68 8.59 -6.77
CA VAL A 272 2.59 7.59 -7.33
C VAL A 272 4.02 8.10 -7.31
N GLU A 273 4.23 9.34 -7.77
CA GLU A 273 5.53 10.01 -7.78
C GLU A 273 6.15 10.17 -6.39
N ALA A 274 5.32 10.49 -5.39
CA ALA A 274 5.80 10.70 -4.03
C ALA A 274 6.12 9.41 -3.27
N CYS A 275 5.78 8.24 -3.83
CA CYS A 275 5.97 6.97 -3.14
C CYS A 275 7.42 6.47 -3.26
N PRO A 276 8.16 6.28 -2.15
CA PRO A 276 9.56 5.85 -2.18
C PRO A 276 9.73 4.37 -2.57
N VAL A 277 8.66 3.59 -2.54
CA VAL A 277 8.64 2.16 -2.89
C VAL A 277 7.75 1.87 -4.10
N LEU A 278 7.45 2.88 -4.90
CA LEU A 278 6.76 2.80 -6.19
C LEU A 278 5.38 2.13 -6.14
N ILE A 279 4.63 2.41 -5.08
CA ILE A 279 3.21 2.00 -4.95
C ILE A 279 2.37 2.88 -5.87
N ASP A 280 1.38 2.28 -6.53
CA ASP A 280 0.42 2.96 -7.41
C ASP A 280 -0.98 3.01 -6.78
N PRO A 281 -1.30 4.02 -5.95
CA PRO A 281 -2.64 4.15 -5.37
C PRO A 281 -3.71 4.59 -6.40
N LEU A 282 -3.29 5.07 -7.57
CA LEU A 282 -4.22 5.54 -8.60
C LEU A 282 -4.93 4.38 -9.29
N GLU A 283 -4.22 3.28 -9.54
CA GLU A 283 -4.79 2.14 -10.26
C GLU A 283 -6.05 1.56 -9.59
N PRO A 284 -6.04 1.20 -8.29
CA PRO A 284 -7.26 0.72 -7.64
C PRO A 284 -8.39 1.76 -7.63
N ILE A 285 -8.09 3.05 -7.50
CA ILE A 285 -9.11 4.12 -7.59
C ILE A 285 -9.76 4.12 -8.99
N LEU A 286 -8.97 3.95 -10.05
CA LEU A 286 -9.49 3.87 -11.42
C LEU A 286 -10.34 2.61 -11.62
N GLN A 287 -9.91 1.48 -11.09
CA GLN A 287 -10.68 0.23 -11.20
C GLN A 287 -12.02 0.32 -10.46
N MET A 288 -12.05 0.94 -9.28
CA MET A 288 -13.30 1.19 -8.55
C MET A 288 -14.23 2.13 -9.31
N ARG A 289 -13.71 3.22 -9.91
CA ARG A 289 -14.51 4.11 -10.76
C ARG A 289 -15.10 3.41 -11.98
N ARG A 290 -14.30 2.57 -12.64
CA ARG A 290 -14.75 1.77 -13.79
C ARG A 290 -15.91 0.86 -13.40
N TYR A 291 -15.79 0.20 -12.26
CA TYR A 291 -16.88 -0.64 -11.75
C TYR A 291 -18.16 0.18 -11.51
N GLN A 292 -18.09 1.30 -10.81
CA GLN A 292 -19.26 2.13 -10.54
C GLN A 292 -19.95 2.63 -11.83
N ILE A 293 -19.17 3.08 -12.79
CA ILE A 293 -19.73 3.65 -14.03
C ILE A 293 -20.24 2.56 -14.96
N LEU A 294 -19.46 1.51 -15.19
CA LEU A 294 -19.75 0.51 -16.23
C LEU A 294 -20.67 -0.60 -15.73
N MET A 295 -20.57 -1.00 -14.46
CA MET A 295 -21.36 -2.09 -13.91
C MET A 295 -22.62 -1.59 -13.15
N GLU A 296 -22.48 -0.49 -12.40
CA GLU A 296 -23.58 0.03 -11.58
C GLU A 296 -24.29 1.23 -12.19
N SER A 297 -23.78 1.77 -13.31
CA SER A 297 -24.29 3.00 -13.95
C SER A 297 -24.38 4.18 -12.95
N LYS A 298 -23.50 4.21 -11.94
CA LYS A 298 -23.42 5.24 -10.91
C LYS A 298 -22.33 6.24 -11.25
N GLY A 299 -22.60 7.50 -10.97
CA GLY A 299 -21.65 8.60 -11.08
C GLY A 299 -22.33 9.92 -10.76
N PRO A 300 -21.57 11.01 -10.59
CA PRO A 300 -22.15 12.32 -10.41
C PRO A 300 -23.15 12.65 -11.52
N ALA A 301 -24.34 13.11 -11.13
CA ALA A 301 -25.43 13.38 -12.07
C ALA A 301 -25.01 14.40 -13.18
N GLU A 302 -24.06 15.26 -12.86
CA GLU A 302 -23.50 16.26 -13.78
C GLU A 302 -22.69 15.63 -14.94
N TRP A 303 -22.26 14.36 -14.81
CA TRP A 303 -21.52 13.68 -15.88
C TRP A 303 -22.43 13.19 -17.01
N VAL A 304 -23.70 12.91 -16.73
CA VAL A 304 -24.64 12.40 -17.73
C VAL A 304 -24.82 13.35 -18.93
N PRO A 305 -25.04 14.67 -18.73
CA PRO A 305 -25.08 15.62 -19.86
C PRO A 305 -23.74 15.67 -20.63
N MET A 306 -22.60 15.54 -19.94
CA MET A 306 -21.29 15.52 -20.58
C MET A 306 -21.12 14.25 -21.45
N PHE A 307 -21.51 13.08 -20.96
CA PHE A 307 -21.44 11.84 -21.75
C PHE A 307 -22.34 11.90 -22.97
N ASN A 308 -23.58 12.37 -22.82
CA ASN A 308 -24.50 12.54 -23.93
C ASN A 308 -23.99 13.56 -24.97
N ALA A 309 -23.32 14.63 -24.51
CA ALA A 309 -22.71 15.61 -25.40
C ALA A 309 -21.50 15.02 -26.16
N LEU A 310 -20.67 14.22 -25.48
CA LEU A 310 -19.54 13.53 -26.11
C LEU A 310 -20.01 12.52 -27.15
N GLU A 311 -21.06 11.77 -26.87
CA GLU A 311 -21.65 10.80 -27.80
C GLU A 311 -22.26 11.48 -29.02
N SER A 312 -23.03 12.54 -28.84
CA SER A 312 -23.79 13.20 -29.91
C SER A 312 -22.95 14.15 -30.77
N SER A 313 -21.99 14.86 -30.19
CA SER A 313 -21.25 15.94 -30.87
C SER A 313 -19.73 15.80 -30.82
N GLY A 314 -19.20 14.78 -30.10
CA GLY A 314 -17.75 14.62 -29.84
C GLY A 314 -17.16 15.76 -28.98
N SER A 315 -18.01 16.57 -28.34
CA SER A 315 -17.62 17.69 -27.48
C SER A 315 -18.17 17.51 -26.07
N VAL A 316 -17.45 17.97 -25.06
CA VAL A 316 -17.91 17.98 -23.65
C VAL A 316 -19.15 18.85 -23.45
N TRP A 317 -19.30 19.88 -24.27
CA TRP A 317 -20.45 20.79 -24.24
C TRP A 317 -21.40 20.42 -25.37
N GLN A 318 -22.71 20.56 -25.13
CA GLN A 318 -23.69 20.47 -26.21
C GLN A 318 -23.51 21.68 -27.16
N VAL A 319 -22.85 21.43 -28.27
CA VAL A 319 -22.71 22.39 -29.35
C VAL A 319 -23.65 21.97 -30.48
N PRO A 320 -24.45 22.89 -31.03
CA PRO A 320 -25.37 22.57 -32.13
C PRO A 320 -24.63 22.24 -33.44
N GLU A 321 -23.34 22.50 -33.51
CA GLU A 321 -22.50 22.32 -34.69
C GLU A 321 -21.46 21.21 -34.47
N ALA A 322 -21.12 20.47 -35.53
CA ALA A 322 -20.06 19.47 -35.48
C ALA A 322 -18.72 20.06 -35.02
N ARG A 323 -17.98 19.36 -34.15
CA ARG A 323 -16.68 19.78 -33.62
C ARG A 323 -15.68 20.18 -34.72
N SER A 324 -15.79 19.59 -35.91
CA SER A 324 -14.91 19.83 -37.04
C SER A 324 -15.27 21.07 -37.87
N LYS A 325 -16.40 21.73 -37.62
CA LYS A 325 -16.87 22.88 -38.44
C LYS A 325 -15.87 24.04 -38.54
N TRP A 326 -15.05 24.26 -37.50
CA TRP A 326 -14.00 25.27 -37.55
C TRP A 326 -12.94 25.00 -38.66
N THR A 327 -12.77 23.72 -39.08
CA THR A 327 -11.83 23.36 -40.17
C THR A 327 -12.36 23.76 -41.53
N GLU A 328 -13.69 23.85 -41.72
CA GLU A 328 -14.31 24.27 -42.97
C GLU A 328 -13.95 25.71 -43.27
N GLN A 329 -13.89 26.56 -42.25
CA GLN A 329 -13.50 27.98 -42.40
C GLN A 329 -12.02 28.19 -42.80
N LEU A 330 -11.16 27.16 -42.58
CA LEU A 330 -9.76 27.19 -43.02
C LEU A 330 -9.57 26.76 -44.46
N SER A 331 -10.51 25.98 -45.03
CA SER A 331 -10.46 25.52 -46.42
C SER A 331 -11.01 26.56 -47.39
N GLU A 332 -11.71 27.60 -46.89
CA GLU A 332 -12.24 28.70 -47.71
C GLU A 332 -11.27 29.90 -47.84
N LYS A 333 -10.09 29.83 -47.25
CA LYS A 333 -8.99 30.81 -47.39
C LYS A 333 -7.87 30.22 -48.22
#